data_1e9aa79b2ac3620396f1b1b37438857b
#
_entry.id   1e9aa79b2ac3620396f1b1b37438857b
#
_cell.length_a   1.000
_cell.length_b   1.000
_cell.length_c   1.000
_cell.angle_alpha   90.00
_cell.angle_beta   90.00
_cell.angle_gamma   90.00
#
_symmetry.space_group_name_H-M   'P 1'
#
loop_
_entity.id
_entity.type
_entity.pdbx_description
1 polymer ?
#
loop_
_entity_poly.entity_id
_entity_poly.type
_entity_poly.pdbx_seq_one_letter_code
_entity_poly.pdbx_strand_id
1 'polypeptide(L)'
;SVSFVTTARNISVRYGLSLHSDGYRNMAPLNHSGLDLYGKTADGKCHWIGNHMRWSWRPDTVFMEWHNLTPPEAGADGTEYILYLPGYNALKFLEIGVDEGAAFRFKAPSEEPPVVVYGSSIIQGASPSRPGLMITNIVARELQCPVVNLGFSGSALMEPAVFDMLAEIEARAFVI
;
A
#
# COMPACT_ATOMS: atom_id res chain seq x y z
N SER A 1 0.89 3.16 -1.27
CA SER A 1 1.86 2.47 -0.39
C SER A 1 2.89 3.45 0.15
N VAL A 2 3.52 3.07 1.24
CA VAL A 2 4.66 3.77 1.84
C VAL A 2 5.82 2.80 1.92
N SER A 3 6.99 3.21 1.42
CA SER A 3 8.21 2.41 1.49
C SER A 3 9.20 3.03 2.47
N PHE A 4 9.86 2.20 3.27
CA PHE A 4 10.86 2.62 4.24
C PHE A 4 11.91 1.54 4.46
N VAL A 5 13.05 1.93 5.01
CA VAL A 5 14.16 1.02 5.36
C VAL A 5 14.40 1.14 6.86
N THR A 6 14.55 0.01 7.54
CA THR A 6 14.86 -0.02 8.96
C THR A 6 15.69 -1.23 9.35
N THR A 7 16.49 -1.07 10.41
CA THR A 7 17.21 -2.17 11.09
C THR A 7 16.40 -2.78 12.24
N ALA A 8 15.19 -2.26 12.50
CA ALA A 8 14.32 -2.71 13.58
C ALA A 8 13.84 -4.15 13.39
N ARG A 9 13.63 -4.83 14.49
CA ARG A 9 12.98 -6.15 14.56
C ARG A 9 11.52 -6.08 14.94
N ASN A 10 11.10 -4.93 15.46
CA ASN A 10 9.71 -4.67 15.77
C ASN A 10 9.26 -3.40 15.06
N ILE A 11 8.13 -3.49 14.39
CA ILE A 11 7.51 -2.37 13.68
C ILE A 11 6.10 -2.20 14.25
N SER A 12 5.73 -0.99 14.57
CA SER A 12 4.38 -0.62 14.97
C SER A 12 3.82 0.44 14.04
N VAL A 13 2.52 0.41 13.81
CA VAL A 13 1.81 1.41 13.01
C VAL A 13 0.57 1.85 13.75
N ARG A 14 0.38 3.16 13.85
CA ARG A 14 -0.83 3.78 14.34
C ARG A 14 -1.46 4.62 13.24
N TYR A 15 -2.75 4.44 13.00
CA TYR A 15 -3.44 5.17 11.95
C TYR A 15 -4.91 5.44 12.29
N GLY A 16 -5.45 6.50 11.74
CA GLY A 16 -6.87 6.85 11.84
C GLY A 16 -7.57 6.74 10.50
N LEU A 17 -8.82 6.29 10.51
CA LEU A 17 -9.65 6.10 9.33
C LEU A 17 -10.71 7.20 9.20
N SER A 18 -10.99 7.61 7.97
CA SER A 18 -11.99 8.65 7.68
C SER A 18 -13.43 8.14 7.79
N LEU A 19 -13.65 6.86 7.45
CA LEU A 19 -14.96 6.22 7.51
C LEU A 19 -15.02 5.23 8.68
N HIS A 20 -16.07 5.34 9.48
CA HIS A 20 -16.45 4.36 10.51
C HIS A 20 -17.34 3.28 9.87
N SER A 21 -16.76 2.46 8.99
CA SER A 21 -17.47 1.46 8.22
C SER A 21 -16.70 0.16 8.18
N ASP A 22 -17.42 -0.95 8.25
CA ASP A 22 -16.88 -2.31 8.09
C ASP A 22 -16.52 -2.63 6.64
N GLY A 23 -16.77 -1.70 5.73
CA GLY A 23 -16.61 -1.89 4.30
C GLY A 23 -17.91 -2.22 3.60
N TYR A 24 -17.79 -2.61 2.36
CA TYR A 24 -18.91 -3.04 1.52
C TYR A 24 -19.11 -4.55 1.64
N ARG A 25 -20.34 -5.03 1.43
CA ARG A 25 -20.68 -6.46 1.55
C ARG A 25 -19.86 -7.40 0.66
N ASN A 26 -19.35 -6.88 -0.44
CA ASN A 26 -18.53 -7.59 -1.43
C ASN A 26 -17.03 -7.35 -1.25
N MET A 27 -16.60 -6.77 -0.12
CA MET A 27 -15.20 -6.41 0.11
C MET A 27 -14.73 -6.91 1.47
N ALA A 28 -13.54 -7.50 1.49
CA ALA A 28 -12.91 -7.88 2.74
C ALA A 28 -12.63 -6.63 3.59
N PRO A 29 -13.00 -6.60 4.88
CA PRO A 29 -12.72 -5.47 5.77
C PRO A 29 -11.25 -5.07 5.80
N LEU A 30 -10.36 -6.05 5.71
CA LEU A 30 -8.93 -5.82 5.68
C LEU A 30 -8.48 -5.05 4.42
N ASN A 31 -9.04 -5.38 3.25
CA ASN A 31 -8.77 -4.63 2.03
C ASN A 31 -9.36 -3.21 2.09
N HIS A 32 -10.56 -3.09 2.67
CA HIS A 32 -11.24 -1.79 2.80
C HIS A 32 -10.48 -0.83 3.70
N SER A 33 -10.07 -1.28 4.90
CA SER A 33 -9.61 -0.43 6.00
C SER A 33 -8.30 -0.88 6.67
N GLY A 34 -7.72 -2.01 6.26
CA GLY A 34 -6.51 -2.56 6.87
C GLY A 34 -5.23 -2.16 6.16
N LEU A 35 -4.12 -2.56 6.76
CA LEU A 35 -2.77 -2.40 6.22
C LEU A 35 -2.18 -3.76 5.90
N ASP A 36 -1.18 -3.79 5.02
CA ASP A 36 -0.51 -5.02 4.63
C ASP A 36 0.99 -4.77 4.46
N LEU A 37 1.83 -5.52 5.19
CA LEU A 37 3.27 -5.32 5.23
C LEU A 37 4.00 -6.37 4.40
N TYR A 38 4.90 -5.91 3.55
CA TYR A 38 5.84 -6.72 2.78
C TYR A 38 7.27 -6.32 3.09
N GLY A 39 8.17 -7.29 3.12
CA GLY A 39 9.61 -7.08 3.16
C GLY A 39 10.24 -7.37 1.81
N LYS A 40 11.28 -6.65 1.45
CA LYS A 40 11.99 -6.80 0.19
C LYS A 40 13.38 -7.38 0.43
N THR A 41 13.73 -8.44 -0.30
CA THR A 41 15.05 -9.04 -0.29
C THR A 41 16.05 -8.25 -1.14
N ALA A 42 17.34 -8.53 -0.99
CA ALA A 42 18.40 -7.85 -1.72
C ALA A 42 18.29 -8.04 -3.26
N ASP A 43 17.73 -9.15 -3.72
CA ASP A 43 17.45 -9.42 -5.14
C ASP A 43 16.17 -8.72 -5.65
N GLY A 44 15.53 -7.92 -4.80
CA GLY A 44 14.34 -7.13 -5.15
C GLY A 44 13.00 -7.84 -5.01
N LYS A 45 12.98 -9.12 -4.62
CA LYS A 45 11.74 -9.87 -4.41
C LYS A 45 11.02 -9.40 -3.15
N CYS A 46 9.70 -9.32 -3.24
CA CYS A 46 8.85 -8.93 -2.12
C CYS A 46 8.21 -10.16 -1.47
N HIS A 47 8.35 -10.27 -0.17
CA HIS A 47 7.72 -11.32 0.65
C HIS A 47 6.68 -10.72 1.57
N TRP A 48 5.53 -11.36 1.64
CA TRP A 48 4.50 -10.98 2.58
C TRP A 48 4.95 -11.25 4.02
N ILE A 49 4.89 -10.23 4.87
CA ILE A 49 5.24 -10.32 6.29
C ILE A 49 3.98 -10.59 7.11
N GLY A 50 2.93 -9.84 6.87
CA GLY A 50 1.68 -10.03 7.60
C GLY A 50 0.77 -8.81 7.56
N ASN A 51 -0.43 -9.07 8.04
CA ASN A 51 -1.43 -8.06 8.34
C ASN A 51 -1.99 -8.37 9.72
N HIS A 52 -1.77 -7.48 10.66
CA HIS A 52 -2.37 -7.56 11.99
C HIS A 52 -3.42 -6.49 12.09
N MET A 53 -4.68 -6.88 11.99
CA MET A 53 -5.79 -5.98 12.20
C MET A 53 -6.42 -6.25 13.56
N ARG A 54 -6.29 -5.30 14.48
CA ARG A 54 -7.19 -5.25 15.62
C ARG A 54 -8.49 -4.62 15.15
N TRP A 55 -9.50 -5.43 14.97
CA TRP A 55 -10.82 -4.97 14.61
C TRP A 55 -11.38 -4.08 15.71
N SER A 56 -11.69 -2.84 15.39
CA SER A 56 -12.43 -1.92 16.22
C SER A 56 -13.64 -1.40 15.45
N TRP A 57 -14.82 -1.48 16.04
CA TRP A 57 -16.06 -0.93 15.49
C TRP A 57 -16.05 0.60 15.32
N ARG A 58 -15.08 1.28 15.93
CA ARG A 58 -14.90 2.72 15.84
C ARG A 58 -13.39 3.02 15.77
N PRO A 59 -12.77 2.85 14.63
CA PRO A 59 -11.33 3.01 14.52
C PRO A 59 -10.94 4.48 14.38
N ASP A 60 -11.16 5.29 15.41
CA ASP A 60 -10.54 6.61 15.48
C ASP A 60 -9.02 6.48 15.48
N THR A 61 -8.54 5.38 16.08
CA THR A 61 -7.12 5.00 16.06
C THR A 61 -7.02 3.50 16.05
N VAL A 62 -6.44 2.96 14.99
CA VAL A 62 -6.09 1.55 14.83
C VAL A 62 -4.61 1.39 15.10
N PHE A 63 -4.24 0.33 15.81
CA PHE A 63 -2.86 0.02 16.15
C PHE A 63 -2.51 -1.36 15.62
N MET A 64 -1.36 -1.49 14.96
CA MET A 64 -0.86 -2.75 14.41
C MET A 64 0.61 -2.91 14.77
N GLU A 65 1.01 -4.15 15.04
CA GLU A 65 2.39 -4.47 15.42
C GLU A 65 2.87 -5.74 14.72
N TRP A 66 4.12 -5.73 14.33
CA TRP A 66 4.87 -6.90 13.86
C TRP A 66 6.09 -7.06 14.75
N HIS A 67 6.24 -8.24 15.35
CA HIS A 67 7.31 -8.53 16.31
C HIS A 67 8.26 -9.59 15.79
N ASN A 68 9.50 -9.53 16.27
CA ASN A 68 10.54 -10.53 15.99
C ASN A 68 10.75 -10.75 14.48
N LEU A 69 10.65 -9.67 13.72
CA LEU A 69 10.93 -9.74 12.30
C LEU A 69 12.35 -10.27 12.10
N THR A 70 12.44 -11.31 11.28
CA THR A 70 13.72 -11.79 10.80
C THR A 70 13.86 -11.24 9.39
N PRO A 71 14.65 -10.17 9.22
CA PRO A 71 14.81 -9.58 7.90
C PRO A 71 15.38 -10.64 6.96
N PRO A 72 14.78 -10.90 5.80
CA PRO A 72 15.46 -11.67 4.78
C PRO A 72 16.69 -10.86 4.36
N GLU A 73 17.88 -11.35 4.73
CA GLU A 73 19.18 -10.78 4.33
C GLU A 73 19.23 -9.24 4.40
N ALA A 74 19.16 -8.70 5.60
CA ALA A 74 19.33 -7.27 5.81
C ALA A 74 20.72 -6.87 5.31
N GLY A 75 20.78 -5.98 4.34
CA GLY A 75 22.00 -5.26 4.04
C GLY A 75 22.47 -4.45 5.27
N ALA A 76 23.68 -3.92 5.25
CA ALA A 76 24.23 -3.11 6.36
C ALA A 76 23.28 -1.96 6.78
N ASP A 77 22.44 -1.48 5.86
CA ASP A 77 21.50 -0.37 6.06
C ASP A 77 20.11 -0.78 6.56
N GLY A 78 19.83 -2.08 6.72
CA GLY A 78 18.53 -2.60 7.10
C GLY A 78 17.72 -3.22 5.95
N THR A 79 16.47 -3.55 6.25
CA THR A 79 15.52 -4.15 5.30
C THR A 79 14.56 -3.09 4.76
N GLU A 80 14.30 -3.13 3.45
CA GLU A 80 13.26 -2.34 2.81
C GLU A 80 11.90 -3.00 3.06
N TYR A 81 10.95 -2.23 3.56
CA TYR A 81 9.56 -2.63 3.76
C TYR A 81 8.64 -1.79 2.88
N ILE A 82 7.55 -2.42 2.44
CA ILE A 82 6.45 -1.77 1.74
C ILE A 82 5.18 -1.96 2.56
N LEU A 83 4.62 -0.86 3.04
CA LEU A 83 3.34 -0.83 3.74
C LEU A 83 2.24 -0.43 2.75
N TYR A 84 1.39 -1.37 2.38
CA TYR A 84 0.21 -1.08 1.57
C TYR A 84 -0.90 -0.53 2.45
N LEU A 85 -1.51 0.55 1.97
CA LEU A 85 -2.55 1.30 2.65
C LEU A 85 -3.94 0.77 2.27
N PRO A 86 -5.00 1.13 3.04
CA PRO A 86 -6.36 0.73 2.72
C PRO A 86 -6.77 1.08 1.29
N GLY A 87 -7.50 0.18 0.65
CA GLY A 87 -7.95 0.38 -0.73
C GLY A 87 -9.12 1.36 -0.87
N TYR A 88 -9.94 1.49 0.17
CA TYR A 88 -11.21 2.22 0.10
C TYR A 88 -11.46 3.21 1.24
N ASN A 89 -10.73 3.12 2.33
CA ASN A 89 -10.88 4.01 3.47
C ASN A 89 -9.69 4.95 3.57
N ALA A 90 -9.92 6.25 3.44
CA ALA A 90 -8.87 7.23 3.52
C ALA A 90 -8.29 7.31 4.94
N LEU A 91 -6.99 7.54 5.02
CA LEU A 91 -6.30 7.75 6.27
C LEU A 91 -6.42 9.22 6.71
N LYS A 92 -6.70 9.44 7.98
CA LYS A 92 -6.60 10.76 8.62
C LYS A 92 -5.16 11.07 9.02
N PHE A 93 -4.46 10.04 9.51
CA PHE A 93 -3.05 10.07 9.86
C PHE A 93 -2.45 8.67 9.77
N LEU A 94 -1.13 8.60 9.68
CA LEU A 94 -0.33 7.38 9.70
C LEU A 94 0.98 7.68 10.43
N GLU A 95 1.30 6.86 11.42
CA GLU A 95 2.54 6.93 12.16
C GLU A 95 3.20 5.56 12.17
N ILE A 96 4.49 5.50 11.93
CA ILE A 96 5.29 4.27 11.94
C ILE A 96 6.29 4.39 13.08
N GLY A 97 6.26 3.43 14.00
CA GLY A 97 7.21 3.29 15.10
C GLY A 97 8.12 2.09 14.89
N VAL A 98 9.35 2.20 15.37
CA VAL A 98 10.37 1.15 15.34
C VAL A 98 11.06 1.04 16.70
N ASP A 99 11.89 0.01 16.89
CA ASP A 99 12.69 -0.15 18.11
C ASP A 99 13.56 1.09 18.38
N GLU A 100 13.70 1.43 19.65
CA GLU A 100 14.60 2.52 20.07
C GLU A 100 16.02 2.24 19.61
N GLY A 101 16.65 3.24 19.00
CA GLY A 101 18.01 3.14 18.46
C GLY A 101 18.12 2.43 17.09
N ALA A 102 17.05 1.88 16.56
CA ALA A 102 17.04 1.34 15.20
C ALA A 102 17.14 2.46 14.16
N ALA A 103 17.87 2.22 13.08
CA ALA A 103 17.86 3.11 11.93
C ALA A 103 16.50 3.08 11.25
N PHE A 104 16.02 4.23 10.81
CA PHE A 104 14.78 4.37 10.05
C PHE A 104 14.89 5.50 9.03
N ARG A 105 14.45 5.23 7.80
CA ARG A 105 14.30 6.25 6.76
C ARG A 105 13.18 5.91 5.79
N PHE A 106 12.42 6.89 5.38
CA PHE A 106 11.50 6.70 4.25
C PHE A 106 12.28 6.58 2.95
N LYS A 107 11.75 5.76 2.05
CA LYS A 107 12.26 5.67 0.68
C LYS A 107 11.49 6.64 -0.20
N ALA A 108 12.20 7.45 -0.97
CA ALA A 108 11.59 8.31 -1.98
C ALA A 108 10.85 7.46 -3.03
N PRO A 109 9.74 7.95 -3.59
CA PRO A 109 9.11 7.34 -4.76
C PRO A 109 10.14 7.18 -5.90
N SER A 110 9.91 6.17 -6.75
CA SER A 110 10.72 6.02 -7.96
C SER A 110 10.46 7.18 -8.92
N GLU A 111 11.53 7.66 -9.56
CA GLU A 111 11.45 8.67 -10.63
C GLU A 111 11.24 8.05 -12.01
N GLU A 112 11.21 6.72 -12.11
CA GLU A 112 10.94 6.03 -13.37
C GLU A 112 9.49 6.29 -13.85
N PRO A 113 9.28 6.46 -15.16
CA PRO A 113 7.95 6.58 -15.73
C PRO A 113 7.05 5.40 -15.31
N PRO A 114 5.87 5.65 -14.71
CA PRO A 114 4.99 4.60 -14.22
C PRO A 114 4.20 3.93 -15.35
N VAL A 115 3.66 2.76 -15.04
CA VAL A 115 2.47 2.24 -15.73
C VAL A 115 1.25 2.89 -15.08
N VAL A 116 0.43 3.59 -15.86
CA VAL A 116 -0.81 4.22 -15.40
C VAL A 116 -1.99 3.34 -15.75
N VAL A 117 -2.78 2.97 -14.75
CA VAL A 117 -3.94 2.09 -14.94
C VAL A 117 -5.21 2.86 -14.57
N TYR A 118 -6.08 3.11 -15.54
CA TYR A 118 -7.37 3.75 -15.37
C TYR A 118 -8.50 2.72 -15.42
N GLY A 119 -9.53 2.89 -14.62
CA GLY A 119 -10.71 2.04 -14.64
C GLY A 119 -11.62 2.20 -13.43
N SER A 120 -12.58 1.29 -13.30
CA SER A 120 -13.58 1.32 -12.25
C SER A 120 -13.12 0.65 -10.94
N SER A 121 -14.07 0.12 -10.16
CA SER A 121 -13.82 -0.52 -8.86
C SER A 121 -12.85 -1.70 -8.93
N ILE A 122 -12.77 -2.43 -10.04
CA ILE A 122 -11.85 -3.55 -10.19
C ILE A 122 -10.40 -3.04 -10.18
N ILE A 123 -10.15 -1.97 -10.92
CA ILE A 123 -8.82 -1.33 -10.96
C ILE A 123 -8.51 -0.66 -9.62
N GLN A 124 -9.48 0.03 -9.00
CA GLN A 124 -9.29 0.59 -7.67
C GLN A 124 -8.85 -0.48 -6.66
N GLY A 125 -9.26 -1.73 -6.87
CA GLY A 125 -8.89 -2.86 -6.04
C GLY A 125 -10.03 -3.38 -5.19
N ALA A 126 -11.25 -3.44 -5.73
CA ALA A 126 -12.37 -4.11 -5.08
C ALA A 126 -12.11 -5.61 -4.97
N SER A 127 -12.47 -6.17 -3.81
CA SER A 127 -12.60 -7.61 -3.56
C SER A 127 -11.34 -8.48 -3.37
N PRO A 128 -10.08 -8.03 -3.44
CA PRO A 128 -9.00 -8.85 -2.88
C PRO A 128 -9.14 -8.96 -1.37
N SER A 129 -8.51 -9.97 -0.78
CA SER A 129 -8.59 -10.22 0.67
C SER A 129 -7.82 -9.18 1.51
N ARG A 130 -6.85 -8.48 0.92
CA ARG A 130 -6.00 -7.49 1.59
C ARG A 130 -5.37 -6.52 0.59
N PRO A 131 -4.88 -5.33 1.03
CA PRO A 131 -4.38 -4.29 0.14
C PRO A 131 -3.22 -4.73 -0.77
N GLY A 132 -2.27 -5.51 -0.27
CA GLY A 132 -1.15 -5.99 -1.07
C GLY A 132 -1.53 -6.91 -2.24
N LEU A 133 -2.76 -7.42 -2.28
CA LEU A 133 -3.29 -8.25 -3.37
C LEU A 133 -4.14 -7.46 -4.38
N MET A 134 -4.24 -6.13 -4.26
CA MET A 134 -4.81 -5.31 -5.33
C MET A 134 -3.99 -5.49 -6.61
N ILE A 135 -4.68 -5.60 -7.75
CA ILE A 135 -4.03 -5.94 -9.03
C ILE A 135 -2.86 -5.02 -9.36
N THR A 136 -3.01 -3.72 -9.16
CA THR A 136 -1.94 -2.74 -9.41
C THR A 136 -0.74 -2.91 -8.48
N ASN A 137 -0.97 -3.35 -7.23
CA ASN A 137 0.10 -3.63 -6.28
C ASN A 137 0.86 -4.92 -6.63
N ILE A 138 0.15 -5.94 -7.14
CA ILE A 138 0.79 -7.16 -7.67
C ILE A 138 1.65 -6.81 -8.88
N VAL A 139 1.08 -6.11 -9.86
CA VAL A 139 1.79 -5.73 -11.08
C VAL A 139 3.04 -4.91 -10.77
N ALA A 140 2.95 -3.94 -9.84
CA ALA A 140 4.10 -3.14 -9.42
C ALA A 140 5.23 -4.00 -8.84
N ARG A 141 4.92 -5.03 -8.04
CA ARG A 141 5.92 -5.93 -7.48
C ARG A 141 6.52 -6.86 -8.52
N GLU A 142 5.70 -7.46 -9.37
CA GLU A 142 6.14 -8.43 -10.38
C GLU A 142 6.98 -7.77 -11.48
N LEU A 143 6.59 -6.58 -11.92
CA LEU A 143 7.32 -5.82 -12.93
C LEU A 143 8.45 -4.96 -12.35
N GLN A 144 8.52 -4.84 -11.03
CA GLN A 144 9.47 -3.96 -10.32
C GLN A 144 9.47 -2.52 -10.87
N CYS A 145 8.29 -2.01 -11.22
CA CYS A 145 8.13 -0.67 -11.77
C CYS A 145 7.01 0.10 -11.05
N PRO A 146 7.04 1.44 -11.04
CA PRO A 146 5.96 2.23 -10.49
C PRO A 146 4.64 1.97 -11.23
N VAL A 147 3.55 1.83 -10.46
CA VAL A 147 2.19 1.73 -11.01
C VAL A 147 1.32 2.78 -10.34
N VAL A 148 0.71 3.63 -11.15
CA VAL A 148 -0.30 4.61 -10.71
C VAL A 148 -1.68 4.00 -10.91
N ASN A 149 -2.40 3.83 -9.80
CA ASN A 149 -3.76 3.32 -9.80
C ASN A 149 -4.74 4.49 -9.86
N LEU A 150 -5.44 4.61 -10.96
CA LEU A 150 -6.53 5.56 -11.19
C LEU A 150 -7.86 4.81 -11.38
N GLY A 151 -8.15 3.93 -10.44
CA GLY A 151 -9.44 3.26 -10.32
C GLY A 151 -10.45 4.13 -9.58
N PHE A 152 -11.61 4.35 -10.18
CA PHE A 152 -12.70 5.16 -9.65
C PHE A 152 -13.97 4.31 -9.50
N SER A 153 -14.20 3.78 -8.30
CA SER A 153 -15.33 2.88 -8.01
C SER A 153 -16.67 3.55 -8.31
N GLY A 154 -17.50 2.86 -9.11
CA GLY A 154 -18.80 3.39 -9.54
C GLY A 154 -18.74 4.49 -10.60
N SER A 155 -17.53 4.77 -11.12
CA SER A 155 -17.28 5.81 -12.10
C SER A 155 -16.35 5.26 -13.20
N ALA A 156 -15.44 6.08 -13.76
CA ALA A 156 -14.57 5.73 -14.88
C ALA A 156 -15.34 5.63 -16.21
N LEU A 157 -16.03 6.70 -16.53
CA LEU A 157 -16.86 6.80 -17.74
C LEU A 157 -16.12 7.47 -18.91
N MET A 158 -14.79 7.47 -18.86
CA MET A 158 -13.93 8.12 -19.87
C MET A 158 -14.19 9.64 -19.98
N GLU A 159 -14.32 10.29 -18.84
CA GLU A 159 -14.57 11.73 -18.77
C GLU A 159 -13.42 12.51 -19.43
N PRO A 160 -13.70 13.42 -20.39
CA PRO A 160 -12.64 14.15 -21.11
C PRO A 160 -11.64 14.85 -20.18
N ALA A 161 -12.12 15.49 -19.11
CA ALA A 161 -11.28 16.19 -18.15
C ALA A 161 -10.28 15.26 -17.42
N VAL A 162 -10.63 13.98 -17.24
CA VAL A 162 -9.68 12.98 -16.66
C VAL A 162 -8.62 12.63 -17.70
N PHE A 163 -9.00 12.49 -18.96
CA PHE A 163 -8.06 12.19 -20.03
C PHE A 163 -7.10 13.35 -20.32
N ASP A 164 -7.56 14.60 -20.20
CA ASP A 164 -6.69 15.78 -20.29
C ASP A 164 -5.60 15.72 -19.21
N MET A 165 -5.95 15.37 -17.96
CA MET A 165 -4.97 15.19 -16.88
C MET A 165 -4.07 13.97 -17.10
N LEU A 166 -4.58 12.87 -17.65
CA LEU A 166 -3.77 11.69 -17.99
C LEU A 166 -2.70 12.02 -19.03
N ALA A 167 -3.02 12.88 -19.99
CA ALA A 167 -2.09 13.30 -21.05
C ALA A 167 -0.89 14.10 -20.52
N GLU A 168 -0.96 14.65 -19.32
CA GLU A 168 0.14 15.37 -18.66
C GLU A 168 1.14 14.40 -17.97
N ILE A 169 0.80 13.12 -17.82
CA ILE A 169 1.64 12.15 -17.14
C ILE A 169 2.65 11.55 -18.13
N GLU A 170 3.94 11.74 -17.86
CA GLU A 170 4.98 10.98 -18.55
C GLU A 170 4.95 9.54 -18.05
N ALA A 171 4.32 8.64 -18.81
CA ALA A 171 4.11 7.26 -18.44
C ALA A 171 4.82 6.30 -19.40
N ARG A 172 5.24 5.15 -18.85
CA ARG A 172 5.76 4.01 -19.64
C ARG A 172 4.66 3.38 -20.48
N ALA A 173 3.47 3.29 -19.93
CA ALA A 173 2.28 2.77 -20.59
C ALA A 173 0.99 3.23 -19.88
N PHE A 174 -0.08 3.32 -20.66
CA PHE A 174 -1.44 3.49 -20.15
C PHE A 174 -2.22 2.20 -20.38
N VAL A 175 -2.96 1.77 -19.36
CA VAL A 175 -3.93 0.65 -19.40
C VAL A 175 -5.30 1.23 -19.05
N ILE A 176 -6.27 1.06 -19.96
CA ILE A 176 -7.60 1.66 -19.87
C ILE A 176 -8.66 0.57 -20.01
#